data_5657cc594d81cd36f8ab6db5bfc03a52
#
_entry.id   5657cc594d81cd36f8ab6db5bfc03a52
#
_cell.length_a   1.000
_cell.length_b   1.000
_cell.length_c   1.000
_cell.angle_alpha   90.00
_cell.angle_beta   90.00
_cell.angle_gamma   90.00
#
_symmetry.space_group_name_H-M   'P 1'
#
loop_
_entity.id
_entity.type
_entity.pdbx_description
1 polymer ?
#
loop_
_entity_poly.entity_id
_entity_poly.type
_entity_poly.pdbx_seq_one_letter_code
_entity_poly.pdbx_strand_id
1 'polypeptide(L)'
;PTAVHPDRDAGVNVGVTTVADPGGFRSDEFARFRREIVDKSVTRVIGFVNVAAHRSKPGLPMQGDYALFDQELTIKTVDENRDVIKGVKVLSSIYHAGNLTLTPTQLAVQAARETGTHVVAHIGMAPPLIQDVLNLLGPGDIVTHCFKGYPMGMFHRDGRVVAEAWKALERGVAFDLGHGQGSFAWAAARHAQKHGFPLHSLSTDVHTGSLQGPVWTYGRTMAKFLHLGFALPEVVKMTTLGPARLIDEEQELGSLTPGTVADLTLFRVVDKKVVLTDSLKNSETGTRDVEPV
;
A
#
# COMPACT_ATOMS: atom_id res chain seq x y z
N PRO A 1 3.38 -13.36 -12.97
CA PRO A 1 4.06 -12.17 -12.47
C PRO A 1 3.17 -10.96 -12.67
N THR A 2 2.75 -10.36 -11.57
CA THR A 2 1.95 -9.12 -11.55
C THR A 2 2.87 -7.89 -11.52
N ALA A 3 4.19 -8.12 -11.53
CA ALA A 3 5.19 -7.08 -11.40
C ALA A 3 5.18 -6.13 -12.60
N VAL A 4 5.24 -4.84 -12.29
CA VAL A 4 5.49 -3.75 -13.23
C VAL A 4 6.97 -3.37 -13.21
N HIS A 5 7.46 -2.69 -14.24
CA HIS A 5 8.84 -2.18 -14.24
C HIS A 5 8.92 -0.96 -13.32
N PRO A 6 9.83 -0.93 -12.30
CA PRO A 6 9.86 0.16 -11.33
C PRO A 6 10.04 1.52 -11.99
N ASP A 7 10.96 1.69 -12.92
CA ASP A 7 11.20 2.99 -13.56
C ASP A 7 10.10 3.39 -14.54
N ARG A 8 9.66 2.45 -15.41
CA ARG A 8 8.75 2.75 -16.51
C ARG A 8 7.32 2.95 -16.07
N ASP A 9 6.82 2.07 -15.18
CA ASP A 9 5.40 1.94 -14.91
C ASP A 9 4.99 2.56 -13.56
N ALA A 10 5.91 2.65 -12.61
CA ALA A 10 5.63 3.09 -11.25
C ALA A 10 6.54 4.23 -10.74
N GLY A 11 7.69 4.45 -11.37
CA GLY A 11 8.76 5.29 -10.86
C GLY A 11 9.02 6.55 -11.67
N VAL A 12 10.28 6.83 -11.93
CA VAL A 12 10.74 8.13 -12.48
C VAL A 12 10.08 8.53 -13.80
N ASN A 13 9.77 7.57 -14.68
CA ASN A 13 9.12 7.86 -15.96
C ASN A 13 7.65 8.29 -15.83
N VAL A 14 7.06 8.11 -14.66
CA VAL A 14 5.69 8.56 -14.34
C VAL A 14 5.67 9.56 -13.18
N GLY A 15 6.83 10.16 -12.87
CA GLY A 15 6.95 11.23 -11.88
C GLY A 15 6.99 10.74 -10.42
N VAL A 16 7.46 9.52 -10.16
CA VAL A 16 7.63 8.98 -8.81
C VAL A 16 9.09 8.63 -8.57
N THR A 17 9.73 9.25 -7.60
CA THR A 17 11.17 9.12 -7.33
C THR A 17 11.51 7.95 -6.40
N THR A 18 10.57 7.55 -5.54
CA THR A 18 10.70 6.40 -4.63
C THR A 18 9.46 5.54 -4.70
N VAL A 19 9.64 4.24 -4.89
CA VAL A 19 8.55 3.24 -4.89
C VAL A 19 8.77 2.21 -3.79
N ALA A 20 7.68 1.77 -3.16
CA ALA A 20 7.69 0.66 -2.23
C ALA A 20 7.04 -0.57 -2.84
N ASP A 21 7.75 -1.69 -2.90
CA ASP A 21 7.16 -3.00 -3.24
C ASP A 21 6.52 -3.60 -1.98
N PRO A 22 5.19 -3.72 -1.93
CA PRO A 22 4.50 -4.20 -0.74
C PRO A 22 4.36 -5.74 -0.74
N GLY A 23 5.45 -6.48 -0.84
CA GLY A 23 5.49 -7.94 -0.72
C GLY A 23 5.45 -8.72 -2.01
N GLY A 24 5.89 -8.14 -3.12
CA GLY A 24 6.11 -8.83 -4.39
C GLY A 24 7.26 -9.83 -4.34
N PHE A 25 8.15 -9.70 -3.38
CA PHE A 25 9.26 -10.60 -3.14
C PHE A 25 9.14 -11.33 -1.78
N ARG A 26 9.87 -12.42 -1.64
CA ARG A 26 9.96 -13.26 -0.44
C ARG A 26 11.39 -13.36 0.05
N SER A 27 11.56 -13.87 1.25
CA SER A 27 12.89 -13.97 1.87
C SER A 27 13.84 -14.84 1.04
N ASP A 28 13.38 -15.97 0.52
CA ASP A 28 14.18 -16.89 -0.34
C ASP A 28 14.51 -16.31 -1.73
N GLU A 29 13.81 -15.25 -2.16
CA GLU A 29 14.01 -14.59 -3.45
C GLU A 29 14.72 -13.24 -3.33
N PHE A 30 14.93 -12.72 -2.10
CA PHE A 30 15.36 -11.33 -1.90
C PHE A 30 16.68 -11.00 -2.58
N ALA A 31 17.69 -11.87 -2.50
CA ALA A 31 18.98 -11.62 -3.14
C ALA A 31 18.85 -11.45 -4.68
N ARG A 32 17.92 -12.17 -5.31
CA ARG A 32 17.60 -11.99 -6.72
C ARG A 32 16.86 -10.69 -6.97
N PHE A 33 15.85 -10.36 -6.14
CA PHE A 33 15.09 -9.11 -6.23
C PHE A 33 16.03 -7.90 -6.11
N ARG A 34 16.94 -7.91 -5.12
CA ARG A 34 17.93 -6.86 -4.96
C ARG A 34 18.78 -6.67 -6.21
N ARG A 35 19.46 -7.74 -6.67
CA ARG A 35 20.36 -7.68 -7.82
C ARG A 35 19.66 -7.32 -9.14
N GLU A 36 18.43 -7.80 -9.36
CA GLU A 36 17.73 -7.67 -10.65
C GLU A 36 16.82 -6.45 -10.73
N ILE A 37 16.34 -5.94 -9.60
CA ILE A 37 15.37 -4.86 -9.53
C ILE A 37 15.99 -3.65 -8.80
N VAL A 38 16.34 -3.78 -7.51
CA VAL A 38 16.78 -2.65 -6.69
C VAL A 38 18.04 -2.01 -7.27
N ASP A 39 19.08 -2.81 -7.48
CA ASP A 39 20.41 -2.33 -7.91
C ASP A 39 20.45 -1.83 -9.37
N LYS A 40 19.41 -2.11 -10.16
CA LYS A 40 19.33 -1.71 -11.58
C LYS A 40 18.38 -0.55 -11.84
N SER A 41 17.51 -0.23 -10.90
CA SER A 41 16.51 0.81 -11.06
C SER A 41 17.13 2.20 -10.84
N VAL A 42 16.73 3.15 -11.65
CA VAL A 42 17.00 4.59 -11.42
C VAL A 42 16.10 5.09 -10.27
N THR A 43 14.86 4.63 -10.25
CA THR A 43 13.93 4.87 -9.17
C THR A 43 14.44 4.23 -7.88
N ARG A 44 14.41 4.93 -6.76
CA ARG A 44 14.66 4.32 -5.45
C ARG A 44 13.61 3.25 -5.17
N VAL A 45 14.04 2.01 -5.02
CA VAL A 45 13.15 0.88 -4.71
C VAL A 45 13.40 0.43 -3.28
N ILE A 46 12.36 0.51 -2.46
CA ILE A 46 12.31 -0.09 -1.12
C ILE A 46 11.23 -1.18 -1.10
N GLY A 47 11.08 -1.92 -0.01
CA GLY A 47 10.06 -2.95 0.02
C GLY A 47 9.72 -3.46 1.40
N PHE A 48 8.63 -4.23 1.43
CA PHE A 48 8.19 -4.99 2.59
C PHE A 48 8.24 -6.48 2.22
N VAL A 49 9.02 -7.26 2.96
CA VAL A 49 9.15 -8.69 2.67
C VAL A 49 7.84 -9.42 2.97
N ASN A 50 7.42 -10.31 2.10
CA ASN A 50 6.24 -11.14 2.35
C ASN A 50 6.49 -12.07 3.53
N VAL A 51 5.56 -12.15 4.49
CA VAL A 51 5.68 -13.03 5.67
C VAL A 51 5.80 -14.51 5.30
N ALA A 52 5.22 -14.94 4.16
CA ALA A 52 5.51 -16.25 3.59
C ALA A 52 6.90 -16.19 2.93
N ALA A 53 7.89 -16.80 3.57
CA ALA A 53 9.27 -16.82 3.11
C ALA A 53 9.46 -17.56 1.79
N HIS A 54 8.54 -18.48 1.47
CA HIS A 54 8.56 -19.32 0.28
C HIS A 54 7.33 -19.12 -0.60
N ARG A 55 7.49 -19.39 -1.89
CA ARG A 55 6.42 -19.25 -2.89
C ARG A 55 5.45 -20.42 -2.85
N SER A 56 4.15 -20.13 -2.78
CA SER A 56 3.10 -21.13 -2.94
C SER A 56 3.07 -21.71 -4.35
N LYS A 57 2.54 -22.92 -4.48
CA LYS A 57 2.28 -23.53 -5.79
C LYS A 57 1.21 -22.75 -6.56
N PRO A 58 1.29 -22.69 -7.90
CA PRO A 58 0.26 -22.05 -8.71
C PRO A 58 -1.15 -22.57 -8.38
N GLY A 59 -2.09 -21.65 -8.27
CA GLY A 59 -3.50 -21.97 -7.96
C GLY A 59 -3.82 -22.13 -6.47
N LEU A 60 -2.83 -22.11 -5.59
CA LEU A 60 -3.03 -22.13 -4.14
C LEU A 60 -2.93 -20.71 -3.54
N PRO A 61 -3.60 -20.45 -2.38
CA PRO A 61 -3.45 -19.20 -1.66
C PRO A 61 -1.99 -18.89 -1.34
N MET A 62 -1.58 -17.63 -1.49
CA MET A 62 -0.17 -17.23 -1.37
C MET A 62 0.40 -17.41 0.04
N GLN A 63 -0.44 -17.45 1.05
CA GLN A 63 -0.12 -17.59 2.47
C GLN A 63 -1.01 -18.65 3.13
N GLY A 64 -1.51 -19.63 2.38
CA GLY A 64 -2.51 -20.61 2.83
C GLY A 64 -1.94 -21.94 3.30
N ASP A 65 -0.62 -22.10 3.33
CA ASP A 65 0.07 -23.31 3.80
C ASP A 65 1.13 -22.90 4.83
N TYR A 66 1.09 -23.52 6.02
CA TYR A 66 2.03 -23.20 7.10
C TYR A 66 3.49 -23.50 6.71
N ALA A 67 3.74 -24.46 5.84
CA ALA A 67 5.06 -24.79 5.34
C ALA A 67 5.73 -23.67 4.51
N LEU A 68 4.98 -22.63 4.14
CA LEU A 68 5.52 -21.46 3.42
C LEU A 68 6.22 -20.44 4.35
N PHE A 69 6.01 -20.57 5.66
CA PHE A 69 6.53 -19.61 6.64
C PHE A 69 7.84 -20.13 7.26
N ASP A 70 8.87 -19.31 7.14
CA ASP A 70 10.16 -19.47 7.81
C ASP A 70 10.47 -18.15 8.52
N GLN A 71 10.17 -18.11 9.82
CA GLN A 71 10.33 -16.90 10.63
C GLN A 71 11.79 -16.49 10.77
N GLU A 72 12.70 -17.46 10.98
CA GLU A 72 14.14 -17.19 11.11
C GLU A 72 14.70 -16.58 9.83
N LEU A 73 14.36 -17.15 8.69
CA LEU A 73 14.77 -16.62 7.39
C LEU A 73 14.17 -15.23 7.13
N THR A 74 12.90 -14.99 7.51
CA THR A 74 12.26 -13.69 7.35
C THR A 74 12.93 -12.63 8.20
N ILE A 75 13.16 -12.88 9.49
CA ILE A 75 13.81 -11.96 10.42
C ILE A 75 15.25 -11.68 9.94
N LYS A 76 16.02 -12.71 9.62
CA LYS A 76 17.37 -12.56 9.09
C LYS A 76 17.40 -11.70 7.83
N THR A 77 16.48 -11.93 6.89
CA THR A 77 16.42 -11.17 5.64
C THR A 77 16.15 -9.67 5.89
N VAL A 78 15.26 -9.35 6.83
CA VAL A 78 15.00 -7.97 7.24
C VAL A 78 16.26 -7.35 7.86
N ASP A 79 16.86 -8.01 8.82
CA ASP A 79 18.01 -7.48 9.59
C ASP A 79 19.25 -7.22 8.71
N GLU A 80 19.50 -8.09 7.74
CA GLU A 80 20.63 -7.96 6.83
C GLU A 80 20.41 -6.94 5.70
N ASN A 81 19.17 -6.45 5.50
CA ASN A 81 18.81 -5.61 4.35
C ASN A 81 17.93 -4.40 4.71
N ARG A 82 18.18 -3.76 5.86
CA ARG A 82 17.42 -2.61 6.37
C ARG A 82 17.45 -1.37 5.47
N ASP A 83 18.44 -1.28 4.60
CA ASP A 83 18.56 -0.23 3.59
C ASP A 83 17.42 -0.31 2.56
N VAL A 84 16.92 -1.53 2.28
CA VAL A 84 15.84 -1.78 1.30
C VAL A 84 14.55 -2.20 1.99
N ILE A 85 14.63 -3.12 2.99
CA ILE A 85 13.43 -3.69 3.63
C ILE A 85 12.99 -2.83 4.81
N LYS A 86 11.77 -2.27 4.72
CA LYS A 86 11.19 -1.37 5.72
C LYS A 86 10.17 -2.07 6.64
N GLY A 87 9.89 -3.35 6.40
CA GLY A 87 8.99 -4.13 7.24
C GLY A 87 8.48 -5.40 6.59
N VAL A 88 7.42 -5.95 7.16
CA VAL A 88 6.85 -7.24 6.80
C VAL A 88 5.46 -7.06 6.19
N LYS A 89 5.21 -7.69 5.05
CA LYS A 89 3.91 -7.70 4.36
C LYS A 89 3.10 -8.94 4.69
N VAL A 90 1.82 -8.72 4.99
CA VAL A 90 0.83 -9.81 5.12
C VAL A 90 -0.42 -9.54 4.27
N LEU A 91 -1.06 -10.63 3.83
CA LEU A 91 -2.27 -10.63 3.00
C LEU A 91 -3.44 -11.23 3.80
N SER A 92 -4.10 -10.38 4.61
CA SER A 92 -5.16 -10.77 5.56
C SER A 92 -6.53 -10.87 4.86
N SER A 93 -6.69 -11.88 4.01
CA SER A 93 -7.98 -12.20 3.36
C SER A 93 -8.07 -13.68 3.02
N ILE A 94 -9.29 -14.22 2.91
CA ILE A 94 -9.53 -15.64 2.60
C ILE A 94 -8.84 -16.08 1.30
N TYR A 95 -8.78 -15.20 0.30
CA TYR A 95 -8.15 -15.50 -0.98
C TYR A 95 -6.64 -15.75 -0.89
N HIS A 96 -5.99 -15.22 0.14
CA HIS A 96 -4.54 -15.31 0.31
C HIS A 96 -4.12 -16.17 1.50
N ALA A 97 -4.81 -16.02 2.63
CA ALA A 97 -4.52 -16.76 3.87
C ALA A 97 -5.20 -18.14 3.90
N GLY A 98 -6.23 -18.35 3.07
CA GLY A 98 -6.96 -19.61 3.04
C GLY A 98 -7.45 -20.03 4.43
N ASN A 99 -7.28 -21.29 4.77
CA ASN A 99 -7.71 -21.86 6.06
C ASN A 99 -6.85 -21.41 7.25
N LEU A 100 -5.69 -20.78 7.02
CA LEU A 100 -4.85 -20.25 8.10
C LEU A 100 -5.41 -18.97 8.73
N THR A 101 -6.34 -18.32 8.03
CA THR A 101 -7.10 -17.17 8.51
C THR A 101 -6.23 -16.06 9.10
N LEU A 102 -6.16 -15.91 10.43
CA LEU A 102 -5.43 -14.87 11.15
C LEU A 102 -3.93 -15.21 11.36
N THR A 103 -3.56 -16.48 11.25
CA THR A 103 -2.18 -16.94 11.54
C THR A 103 -1.10 -16.19 10.76
N PRO A 104 -1.22 -15.95 9.43
CA PRO A 104 -0.23 -15.15 8.71
C PRO A 104 -0.04 -13.75 9.29
N THR A 105 -1.13 -13.12 9.76
CA THR A 105 -1.07 -11.79 10.37
C THR A 105 -0.33 -11.83 11.71
N GLN A 106 -0.56 -12.84 12.53
CA GLN A 106 0.15 -13.04 13.80
C GLN A 106 1.65 -13.24 13.56
N LEU A 107 2.03 -14.07 12.59
CA LEU A 107 3.43 -14.31 12.21
C LEU A 107 4.10 -13.03 11.68
N ALA A 108 3.40 -12.22 10.88
CA ALA A 108 3.92 -10.95 10.39
C ALA A 108 4.16 -9.95 11.53
N VAL A 109 3.22 -9.86 12.47
CA VAL A 109 3.37 -9.02 13.67
C VAL A 109 4.56 -9.48 14.50
N GLN A 110 4.70 -10.78 14.72
CA GLN A 110 5.85 -11.32 15.46
C GLN A 110 7.17 -10.93 14.79
N ALA A 111 7.34 -11.22 13.50
CA ALA A 111 8.58 -10.90 12.77
C ALA A 111 8.89 -9.39 12.78
N ALA A 112 7.87 -8.54 12.59
CA ALA A 112 8.03 -7.09 12.61
C ALA A 112 8.46 -6.59 14.02
N ARG A 113 7.91 -7.15 15.11
CA ARG A 113 8.31 -6.77 16.47
C ARG A 113 9.72 -7.23 16.81
N GLU A 114 10.13 -8.43 16.40
CA GLU A 114 11.48 -8.95 16.60
C GLU A 114 12.53 -8.13 15.82
N THR A 115 12.20 -7.64 14.65
CA THR A 115 13.08 -6.79 13.83
C THR A 115 12.96 -5.30 14.14
N GLY A 116 12.00 -4.87 14.97
CA GLY A 116 11.75 -3.45 15.25
C GLY A 116 11.26 -2.69 14.00
N THR A 117 10.53 -3.36 13.10
CA THR A 117 9.95 -2.79 11.88
C THR A 117 8.43 -2.80 11.91
N HIS A 118 7.78 -2.43 10.81
CA HIS A 118 6.33 -2.30 10.69
C HIS A 118 5.69 -3.41 9.86
N VAL A 119 4.41 -3.68 10.12
CA VAL A 119 3.59 -4.55 9.28
C VAL A 119 2.83 -3.72 8.25
N VAL A 120 2.79 -4.19 7.00
CA VAL A 120 1.82 -3.72 6.01
C VAL A 120 0.77 -4.81 5.82
N ALA A 121 -0.42 -4.60 6.35
CA ALA A 121 -1.54 -5.54 6.27
C ALA A 121 -2.48 -5.19 5.11
N HIS A 122 -2.54 -6.06 4.10
CA HIS A 122 -3.60 -6.05 3.08
C HIS A 122 -4.89 -6.58 3.72
N ILE A 123 -5.95 -5.82 3.67
CA ILE A 123 -7.27 -6.24 4.14
C ILE A 123 -8.18 -6.65 2.97
N GLY A 124 -9.09 -7.58 3.21
CA GLY A 124 -9.99 -8.06 2.17
C GLY A 124 -11.15 -8.90 2.68
N MET A 125 -11.62 -9.82 1.84
CA MET A 125 -12.75 -10.70 2.19
C MET A 125 -12.40 -11.58 3.40
N ALA A 126 -13.30 -11.58 4.38
CA ALA A 126 -13.22 -12.46 5.55
C ALA A 126 -13.37 -13.95 5.17
N PRO A 127 -12.84 -14.88 5.96
CA PRO A 127 -11.95 -14.65 7.09
C PRO A 127 -10.51 -14.28 6.69
N PRO A 128 -9.70 -13.64 7.58
CA PRO A 128 -10.05 -13.22 8.94
C PRO A 128 -11.02 -12.02 8.95
N LEU A 129 -11.71 -11.80 10.08
CA LEU A 129 -12.52 -10.59 10.25
C LEU A 129 -11.58 -9.38 10.33
N ILE A 130 -12.00 -8.27 9.74
CA ILE A 130 -11.21 -7.02 9.76
C ILE A 130 -10.92 -6.54 11.18
N GLN A 131 -11.86 -6.74 12.11
CA GLN A 131 -11.71 -6.38 13.52
C GLN A 131 -10.56 -7.14 14.17
N ASP A 132 -10.43 -8.44 13.88
CA ASP A 132 -9.36 -9.27 14.42
C ASP A 132 -7.99 -8.86 13.88
N VAL A 133 -7.91 -8.53 12.59
CA VAL A 133 -6.69 -7.99 11.98
C VAL A 133 -6.30 -6.67 12.64
N LEU A 134 -7.22 -5.72 12.73
CA LEU A 134 -6.98 -4.41 13.33
C LEU A 134 -6.54 -4.50 14.80
N ASN A 135 -7.07 -5.45 15.56
CA ASN A 135 -6.70 -5.65 16.96
C ASN A 135 -5.28 -6.19 17.18
N LEU A 136 -4.67 -6.82 16.18
CA LEU A 136 -3.28 -7.28 16.23
C LEU A 136 -2.26 -6.16 15.93
N LEU A 137 -2.68 -5.13 15.18
CA LEU A 137 -1.78 -4.08 14.73
C LEU A 137 -1.52 -3.03 15.83
N GLY A 138 -0.32 -2.49 15.83
CA GLY A 138 0.16 -1.50 16.79
C GLY A 138 0.76 -0.26 16.14
N PRO A 139 1.42 0.61 16.93
CA PRO A 139 2.01 1.86 16.44
C PRO A 139 2.95 1.62 15.26
N GLY A 140 2.81 2.42 14.20
CA GLY A 140 3.61 2.35 12.99
C GLY A 140 3.16 1.31 11.97
N ASP A 141 2.33 0.32 12.35
CA ASP A 141 1.78 -0.63 11.39
C ASP A 141 0.82 0.06 10.41
N ILE A 142 0.70 -0.50 9.21
CA ILE A 142 -0.01 0.10 8.09
C ILE A 142 -1.12 -0.85 7.62
N VAL A 143 -2.34 -0.35 7.56
CA VAL A 143 -3.46 -1.02 6.89
C VAL A 143 -3.57 -0.47 5.48
N THR A 144 -3.28 -1.30 4.47
CA THR A 144 -3.49 -0.90 3.07
C THR A 144 -4.81 -1.42 2.53
N HIS A 145 -5.33 -0.76 1.50
CA HIS A 145 -6.66 -1.00 0.91
C HIS A 145 -7.82 -0.52 1.79
N CYS A 146 -7.57 0.53 2.58
CA CYS A 146 -8.53 1.01 3.57
C CYS A 146 -9.86 1.51 2.95
N PHE A 147 -9.89 1.91 1.67
CA PHE A 147 -11.11 2.33 0.97
C PHE A 147 -11.72 1.23 0.08
N LYS A 148 -11.44 -0.02 0.39
CA LYS A 148 -12.10 -1.16 -0.24
C LYS A 148 -13.61 -1.11 0.01
N GLY A 149 -14.39 -1.42 -1.02
CA GLY A 149 -15.85 -1.39 -0.92
C GLY A 149 -16.43 -2.51 -0.04
N TYR A 150 -17.61 -2.24 0.54
CA TYR A 150 -18.36 -3.26 1.27
C TYR A 150 -18.62 -4.50 0.39
N PRO A 151 -18.54 -5.74 0.93
CA PRO A 151 -18.30 -6.11 2.33
C PRO A 151 -16.82 -6.33 2.69
N MET A 152 -15.87 -5.98 1.83
CA MET A 152 -14.45 -6.38 1.94
C MET A 152 -13.57 -5.36 2.67
N GLY A 153 -14.11 -4.19 3.03
CA GLY A 153 -13.38 -3.09 3.65
C GLY A 153 -13.76 -2.90 5.12
N MET A 154 -13.35 -1.76 5.65
CA MET A 154 -13.57 -1.37 7.06
C MET A 154 -14.84 -0.52 7.27
N PHE A 155 -15.75 -0.49 6.30
CA PHE A 155 -17.01 0.23 6.40
C PHE A 155 -18.18 -0.75 6.51
N HIS A 156 -19.12 -0.44 7.40
CA HIS A 156 -20.42 -1.11 7.44
C HIS A 156 -21.26 -0.76 6.21
N ARG A 157 -22.34 -1.51 5.97
CA ARG A 157 -23.25 -1.26 4.86
C ARG A 157 -23.86 0.14 4.87
N ASP A 158 -24.05 0.72 6.05
CA ASP A 158 -24.58 2.07 6.26
C ASP A 158 -23.49 3.18 6.17
N GLY A 159 -22.26 2.80 5.88
CA GLY A 159 -21.11 3.69 5.71
C GLY A 159 -20.37 4.06 7.00
N ARG A 160 -20.81 3.59 8.17
CA ARG A 160 -20.04 3.79 9.40
C ARG A 160 -18.71 3.04 9.33
N VAL A 161 -17.66 3.65 9.83
CA VAL A 161 -16.36 3.03 10.02
C VAL A 161 -16.46 2.02 11.17
N VAL A 162 -15.88 0.82 11.05
CA VAL A 162 -15.83 -0.15 12.14
C VAL A 162 -15.10 0.44 13.36
N ALA A 163 -15.58 0.16 14.56
CA ALA A 163 -15.04 0.77 15.78
C ALA A 163 -13.56 0.44 15.99
N GLU A 164 -13.14 -0.75 15.60
CA GLU A 164 -11.74 -1.21 15.69
C GLU A 164 -10.79 -0.41 14.82
N ALA A 165 -11.25 0.21 13.72
CA ALA A 165 -10.42 1.08 12.90
C ALA A 165 -10.11 2.40 13.63
N TRP A 166 -11.06 2.96 14.37
CA TRP A 166 -10.81 4.11 15.23
C TRP A 166 -9.84 3.78 16.37
N LYS A 167 -10.03 2.65 17.03
CA LYS A 167 -9.12 2.18 18.09
C LYS A 167 -7.72 1.91 17.53
N ALA A 168 -7.60 1.38 16.33
CA ALA A 168 -6.32 1.18 15.67
C ALA A 168 -5.64 2.52 15.36
N LEU A 169 -6.40 3.50 14.85
CA LEU A 169 -5.91 4.86 14.63
C LEU A 169 -5.38 5.51 15.93
N GLU A 170 -6.13 5.39 17.02
CA GLU A 170 -5.73 5.89 18.34
C GLU A 170 -4.44 5.24 18.86
N ARG A 171 -4.19 3.98 18.50
CA ARG A 171 -2.94 3.25 18.82
C ARG A 171 -1.77 3.63 17.90
N GLY A 172 -1.97 4.47 16.88
CA GLY A 172 -0.94 4.88 15.94
C GLY A 172 -0.80 3.96 14.71
N VAL A 173 -1.82 3.16 14.40
CA VAL A 173 -1.88 2.44 13.12
C VAL A 173 -2.22 3.41 11.99
N ALA A 174 -1.49 3.34 10.90
CA ALA A 174 -1.69 4.16 9.74
C ALA A 174 -2.59 3.48 8.68
N PHE A 175 -3.25 4.30 7.86
CA PHE A 175 -4.17 3.83 6.83
C PHE A 175 -3.71 4.33 5.46
N ASP A 176 -3.51 3.39 4.54
CA ASP A 176 -3.03 3.61 3.18
C ASP A 176 -4.10 3.23 2.15
N LEU A 177 -4.13 3.95 1.02
CA LEU A 177 -5.12 3.72 -0.02
C LEU A 177 -4.96 2.35 -0.68
N GLY A 178 -3.76 2.04 -1.21
CA GLY A 178 -3.53 0.83 -1.99
C GLY A 178 -4.58 0.64 -3.09
N HIS A 179 -4.73 1.60 -4.01
CA HIS A 179 -5.85 1.64 -4.96
C HIS A 179 -6.09 0.32 -5.69
N GLY A 180 -5.05 -0.21 -6.34
CA GLY A 180 -5.07 -1.48 -7.08
C GLY A 180 -6.25 -1.65 -8.03
N GLN A 181 -6.44 -2.88 -8.48
CA GLN A 181 -7.58 -3.23 -9.33
C GLN A 181 -8.88 -3.38 -8.53
N GLY A 182 -8.81 -3.71 -7.23
CA GLY A 182 -9.96 -4.12 -6.43
C GLY A 182 -10.14 -3.38 -5.09
N SER A 183 -9.46 -2.24 -4.84
CA SER A 183 -9.32 -1.75 -3.46
C SER A 183 -9.70 -0.27 -3.25
N PHE A 184 -10.31 0.36 -4.23
CA PHE A 184 -10.84 1.71 -4.10
C PHE A 184 -12.31 1.78 -4.54
N ALA A 185 -13.18 2.27 -3.67
CA ALA A 185 -14.58 2.54 -3.98
C ALA A 185 -14.92 3.99 -3.63
N TRP A 186 -15.60 4.71 -4.53
CA TRP A 186 -16.06 6.08 -4.29
C TRP A 186 -16.87 6.21 -3.00
N ALA A 187 -17.78 5.25 -2.76
CA ALA A 187 -18.60 5.24 -1.55
C ALA A 187 -17.74 5.18 -0.28
N ALA A 188 -16.72 4.31 -0.25
CA ALA A 188 -15.84 4.17 0.90
C ALA A 188 -15.06 5.47 1.17
N ALA A 189 -14.50 6.10 0.13
CA ALA A 189 -13.79 7.37 0.25
C ALA A 189 -14.71 8.49 0.80
N ARG A 190 -15.94 8.60 0.28
CA ARG A 190 -16.92 9.57 0.77
C ARG A 190 -17.38 9.29 2.20
N HIS A 191 -17.49 8.02 2.58
CA HIS A 191 -17.79 7.66 3.96
C HIS A 191 -16.65 8.05 4.90
N ALA A 192 -15.40 7.80 4.51
CA ALA A 192 -14.23 8.26 5.27
C ALA A 192 -14.25 9.77 5.48
N GLN A 193 -14.45 10.56 4.41
CA GLN A 193 -14.57 12.02 4.50
C GLN A 193 -15.71 12.46 5.42
N LYS A 194 -16.90 11.88 5.26
CA LYS A 194 -18.09 12.21 6.07
C LYS A 194 -17.85 12.01 7.57
N HIS A 195 -17.07 10.99 7.92
CA HIS A 195 -16.77 10.67 9.32
C HIS A 195 -15.44 11.26 9.80
N GLY A 196 -14.69 11.99 8.96
CA GLY A 196 -13.38 12.52 9.31
C GLY A 196 -12.31 11.44 9.52
N PHE A 197 -12.47 10.27 8.89
CA PHE A 197 -11.47 9.20 8.99
C PHE A 197 -10.28 9.51 8.10
N PRO A 198 -9.04 9.57 8.65
CA PRO A 198 -7.88 10.03 7.91
C PRO A 198 -7.34 9.00 6.92
N LEU A 199 -6.70 9.50 5.86
CA LEU A 199 -5.83 8.75 4.98
C LEU A 199 -4.40 9.27 5.14
N HIS A 200 -3.44 8.39 5.42
CA HIS A 200 -2.04 8.76 5.69
C HIS A 200 -1.19 8.75 4.42
N SER A 201 -1.47 7.82 3.50
CA SER A 201 -0.78 7.74 2.21
C SER A 201 -1.72 7.39 1.06
N LEU A 202 -1.40 7.93 -0.10
CA LEU A 202 -2.12 7.74 -1.35
C LEU A 202 -1.28 6.85 -2.26
N SER A 203 -1.35 5.54 -2.07
CA SER A 203 -0.59 4.59 -2.88
C SER A 203 -1.44 3.98 -4.01
N THR A 204 -0.78 3.55 -5.08
CA THR A 204 -1.44 3.08 -6.29
C THR A 204 -1.71 1.59 -6.31
N ASP A 205 -0.90 0.79 -5.62
CA ASP A 205 -0.89 -0.67 -5.81
C ASP A 205 -0.92 -1.03 -7.31
N VAL A 206 -0.08 -0.34 -8.11
CA VAL A 206 -0.03 -0.54 -9.55
C VAL A 206 0.58 -1.90 -9.88
N HIS A 207 -0.09 -2.63 -10.74
CA HIS A 207 0.36 -3.91 -11.27
C HIS A 207 -0.15 -4.08 -12.70
N THR A 208 0.31 -5.10 -13.42
CA THR A 208 -0.04 -5.31 -14.83
C THR A 208 -1.55 -5.28 -15.11
N GLY A 209 -2.38 -5.76 -14.17
CA GLY A 209 -3.84 -5.75 -14.32
C GLY A 209 -4.50 -4.39 -14.06
N SER A 210 -3.79 -3.41 -13.49
CA SER A 210 -4.35 -2.08 -13.17
C SER A 210 -3.77 -0.94 -14.00
N LEU A 211 -2.72 -1.18 -14.81
CA LEU A 211 -2.14 -0.20 -15.73
C LEU A 211 -3.12 0.29 -16.81
N GLN A 212 -4.04 -0.56 -17.25
CA GLN A 212 -5.08 -0.23 -18.23
C GLN A 212 -6.40 0.19 -17.57
N GLY A 213 -6.36 0.45 -16.27
CA GLY A 213 -7.48 0.83 -15.41
C GLY A 213 -7.69 -0.17 -14.26
N PRO A 214 -8.27 0.29 -13.17
CA PRO A 214 -8.73 1.64 -12.86
C PRO A 214 -7.65 2.60 -12.35
N VAL A 215 -6.38 2.16 -12.19
CA VAL A 215 -5.27 3.00 -11.67
C VAL A 215 -4.73 3.94 -12.76
N TRP A 216 -4.34 3.41 -13.90
CA TRP A 216 -3.61 4.01 -15.02
C TRP A 216 -2.25 4.60 -14.61
N THR A 217 -2.24 5.73 -13.91
CA THR A 217 -1.04 6.42 -13.45
C THR A 217 -1.19 6.93 -12.02
N TYR A 218 -0.08 7.32 -11.41
CA TYR A 218 -0.08 7.96 -10.10
C TYR A 218 -0.85 9.28 -10.13
N GLY A 219 -0.62 10.12 -11.13
CA GLY A 219 -1.33 11.39 -11.31
C GLY A 219 -2.85 11.20 -11.45
N ARG A 220 -3.30 10.12 -12.11
CA ARG A 220 -4.73 9.79 -12.20
C ARG A 220 -5.32 9.43 -10.82
N THR A 221 -4.55 8.78 -9.97
CA THR A 221 -4.96 8.51 -8.58
C THR A 221 -5.06 9.81 -7.78
N MET A 222 -4.09 10.74 -7.94
CA MET A 222 -4.18 12.08 -7.35
C MET A 222 -5.42 12.85 -7.84
N ALA A 223 -5.71 12.79 -9.15
CA ALA A 223 -6.89 13.44 -9.73
C ALA A 223 -8.22 12.98 -9.10
N LYS A 224 -8.34 11.70 -8.70
CA LYS A 224 -9.51 11.19 -7.97
C LYS A 224 -9.71 11.89 -6.62
N PHE A 225 -8.64 12.17 -5.90
CA PHE A 225 -8.72 12.86 -4.62
C PHE A 225 -9.00 14.36 -4.79
N LEU A 226 -8.48 15.00 -5.84
CA LEU A 226 -8.89 16.35 -6.22
C LEU A 226 -10.37 16.40 -6.60
N HIS A 227 -10.89 15.37 -7.26
CA HIS A 227 -12.31 15.24 -7.60
C HIS A 227 -13.20 15.01 -6.35
N LEU A 228 -12.70 14.30 -5.35
CA LEU A 228 -13.35 14.15 -4.04
C LEU A 228 -13.34 15.44 -3.22
N GLY A 229 -12.66 16.51 -3.67
CA GLY A 229 -12.64 17.80 -2.99
C GLY A 229 -11.47 18.02 -2.04
N PHE A 230 -10.50 17.11 -1.99
CA PHE A 230 -9.26 17.39 -1.24
C PHE A 230 -8.49 18.55 -1.88
N ALA A 231 -7.88 19.39 -1.05
CA ALA A 231 -7.00 20.44 -1.53
C ALA A 231 -5.70 19.86 -2.10
N LEU A 232 -5.13 20.51 -3.13
CA LEU A 232 -3.89 20.05 -3.74
C LEU A 232 -2.74 19.83 -2.73
N PRO A 233 -2.49 20.70 -1.75
CA PRO A 233 -1.46 20.46 -0.74
C PRO A 233 -1.69 19.19 0.11
N GLU A 234 -2.95 18.86 0.40
CA GLU A 234 -3.30 17.63 1.13
C GLU A 234 -3.00 16.39 0.29
N VAL A 235 -3.38 16.43 -1.00
CA VAL A 235 -3.07 15.33 -1.94
C VAL A 235 -1.56 15.17 -2.07
N VAL A 236 -0.81 16.25 -2.24
CA VAL A 236 0.66 16.22 -2.31
C VAL A 236 1.26 15.64 -1.02
N LYS A 237 0.78 16.06 0.15
CA LYS A 237 1.25 15.52 1.43
C LYS A 237 1.04 14.01 1.54
N MET A 238 -0.11 13.50 1.10
CA MET A 238 -0.42 12.07 1.09
C MET A 238 0.41 11.27 0.06
N THR A 239 1.09 11.94 -0.89
CA THR A 239 1.92 11.32 -1.92
C THR A 239 3.42 11.50 -1.68
N THR A 240 3.81 12.25 -0.67
CA THR A 240 5.21 12.62 -0.38
C THR A 240 5.55 12.37 1.10
N LEU A 241 5.34 13.35 1.97
CA LEU A 241 5.66 13.28 3.40
C LEU A 241 4.86 12.18 4.13
N GLY A 242 3.62 11.93 3.72
CA GLY A 242 2.78 10.89 4.28
C GLY A 242 3.45 9.50 4.18
N PRO A 243 3.69 8.97 2.96
CA PRO A 243 4.36 7.69 2.80
C PRO A 243 5.80 7.69 3.37
N ALA A 244 6.57 8.79 3.31
CA ALA A 244 7.90 8.86 3.90
C ALA A 244 7.87 8.58 5.41
N ARG A 245 6.87 9.10 6.13
CA ARG A 245 6.68 8.81 7.56
C ARG A 245 6.31 7.36 7.86
N LEU A 246 5.60 6.69 6.94
CA LEU A 246 5.20 5.30 7.11
C LEU A 246 6.37 4.31 6.99
N ILE A 247 7.51 4.78 6.54
CA ILE A 247 8.73 3.99 6.36
C ILE A 247 9.91 4.56 7.16
N ASP A 248 9.64 5.53 8.06
CA ASP A 248 10.63 6.21 8.92
C ASP A 248 11.73 6.95 8.13
N GLU A 249 11.40 7.50 6.96
CA GLU A 249 12.34 8.20 6.07
C GLU A 249 12.01 9.70 5.89
N GLU A 250 11.13 10.28 6.69
CA GLU A 250 10.69 11.67 6.54
C GLU A 250 11.79 12.72 6.80
N GLN A 251 12.91 12.31 7.38
CA GLN A 251 14.08 13.17 7.57
C GLN A 251 14.84 13.39 6.26
N GLU A 252 14.74 12.44 5.33
CA GLU A 252 15.44 12.47 4.05
C GLU A 252 14.51 12.64 2.85
N LEU A 253 13.27 12.12 2.93
CA LEU A 253 12.34 12.02 1.81
C LEU A 253 11.04 12.80 2.06
N GLY A 254 10.36 13.14 0.97
CA GLY A 254 8.98 13.64 0.99
C GLY A 254 8.83 15.12 1.32
N SER A 255 9.93 15.89 1.44
CA SER A 255 9.89 17.33 1.67
C SER A 255 10.85 18.09 0.78
N LEU A 256 10.70 19.43 0.70
CA LEU A 256 11.62 20.34 0.04
C LEU A 256 12.51 21.07 1.05
N THR A 257 12.67 20.52 2.24
CA THR A 257 13.50 21.12 3.29
C THR A 257 14.97 21.05 2.87
N PRO A 258 15.75 22.15 2.99
CA PRO A 258 17.18 22.09 2.71
C PRO A 258 17.89 21.02 3.53
N GLY A 259 18.69 20.19 2.86
CA GLY A 259 19.40 19.06 3.46
C GLY A 259 18.75 17.70 3.22
N THR A 260 17.51 17.65 2.76
CA THR A 260 16.88 16.39 2.31
C THR A 260 17.37 15.99 0.91
N VAL A 261 17.10 14.75 0.52
CA VAL A 261 17.43 14.27 -0.83
C VAL A 261 16.67 15.08 -1.88
N ALA A 262 17.36 15.51 -2.93
CA ALA A 262 16.79 16.32 -4.02
C ALA A 262 15.98 15.46 -5.02
N ASP A 263 15.09 14.66 -4.51
CA ASP A 263 14.14 13.86 -5.28
C ASP A 263 12.93 14.74 -5.64
N LEU A 264 12.96 15.36 -6.82
CA LEU A 264 12.00 16.37 -7.24
C LEU A 264 11.13 15.88 -8.38
N THR A 265 9.83 16.12 -8.28
CA THR A 265 8.87 15.88 -9.35
C THR A 265 8.22 17.19 -9.78
N LEU A 266 8.35 17.53 -11.07
CA LEU A 266 7.60 18.60 -11.67
C LEU A 266 6.31 18.04 -12.29
N PHE A 267 5.18 18.58 -11.90
CA PHE A 267 3.88 18.21 -12.46
C PHE A 267 2.98 19.43 -12.66
N ARG A 268 1.95 19.27 -13.47
CA ARG A 268 0.90 20.27 -13.65
C ARG A 268 -0.48 19.68 -13.34
N VAL A 269 -1.35 20.51 -12.81
CA VAL A 269 -2.79 20.23 -12.73
C VAL A 269 -3.44 20.84 -13.96
N VAL A 270 -4.04 20.00 -14.79
CA VAL A 270 -4.60 20.40 -16.08
C VAL A 270 -6.13 20.41 -15.97
N ASP A 271 -6.76 21.53 -16.31
CA ASP A 271 -8.21 21.63 -16.41
C ASP A 271 -8.68 20.93 -17.69
N LYS A 272 -9.18 19.71 -17.50
CA LYS A 272 -9.78 18.91 -18.59
C LYS A 272 -10.79 17.93 -18.04
N LYS A 273 -11.79 17.58 -18.86
CA LYS A 273 -12.69 16.47 -18.53
C LYS A 273 -11.93 15.16 -18.59
N VAL A 274 -12.04 14.37 -17.51
CA VAL A 274 -11.39 13.10 -17.36
C VAL A 274 -12.33 12.07 -16.72
N VAL A 275 -12.36 10.87 -17.28
CA VAL A 275 -13.13 9.77 -16.69
C VAL A 275 -12.29 9.14 -15.58
N LEU A 276 -12.84 9.11 -14.37
CA LEU A 276 -12.24 8.57 -13.17
C LEU A 276 -13.06 7.37 -12.71
N THR A 277 -12.47 6.18 -12.76
CA THR A 277 -13.17 4.92 -12.48
C THR A 277 -12.65 4.31 -11.18
N ASP A 278 -13.56 3.85 -10.32
CA ASP A 278 -13.21 3.09 -9.12
C ASP A 278 -13.00 1.60 -9.41
N SER A 279 -12.61 0.83 -8.40
CA SER A 279 -12.39 -0.61 -8.52
C SER A 279 -13.66 -1.43 -8.69
N LEU A 280 -14.84 -0.83 -8.49
CA LEU A 280 -16.16 -1.44 -8.71
C LEU A 280 -16.73 -1.08 -10.10
N LYS A 281 -15.91 -0.43 -10.95
CA LYS A 281 -16.27 0.04 -12.31
C LYS A 281 -17.27 1.20 -12.33
N ASN A 282 -17.47 1.90 -11.21
CA ASN A 282 -18.24 3.13 -11.21
C ASN A 282 -17.37 4.27 -11.72
N SER A 283 -17.83 4.99 -12.71
CA SER A 283 -17.10 6.09 -13.33
C SER A 283 -17.75 7.43 -13.02
N GLU A 284 -16.91 8.41 -12.71
CA GLU A 284 -17.30 9.81 -12.53
C GLU A 284 -16.49 10.70 -13.48
N THR A 285 -17.02 11.87 -13.80
CA THR A 285 -16.32 12.83 -14.66
C THR A 285 -15.64 13.88 -13.79
N GLY A 286 -14.34 13.81 -13.71
CA GLY A 286 -13.52 14.87 -13.10
C GLY A 286 -13.28 16.02 -14.07
N THR A 287 -12.90 17.16 -13.51
CA THR A 287 -12.58 18.40 -14.26
C THR A 287 -11.09 18.72 -14.27
N ARG A 288 -10.29 17.97 -13.54
CA ARG A 288 -8.83 18.16 -13.42
C ARG A 288 -8.10 16.84 -13.54
N ASP A 289 -6.94 16.87 -14.17
CA ASP A 289 -6.00 15.75 -14.21
C ASP A 289 -4.63 16.19 -13.70
N VAL A 290 -3.78 15.26 -13.28
CA VAL A 290 -2.42 15.53 -12.81
C VAL A 290 -1.44 14.83 -13.74
N GLU A 291 -0.54 15.60 -14.33
CA GLU A 291 0.40 15.10 -15.33
C GLU A 291 1.83 15.49 -14.93
N PRO A 292 2.78 14.52 -14.88
CA PRO A 292 4.19 14.87 -14.76
C PRO A 292 4.66 15.65 -16.00
N VAL A 293 5.67 16.49 -15.82
CA VAL A 293 6.25 17.31 -16.89
C VAL A 293 7.56 16.71 -17.39
#